data_048f31fc2522bf6e76952f8c8792330e
#
_entry.id   048f31fc2522bf6e76952f8c8792330e
#
_cell.length_a   1.000
_cell.length_b   1.000
_cell.length_c   1.000
_cell.angle_alpha   90.00
_cell.angle_beta   90.00
_cell.angle_gamma   90.00
#
_symmetry.space_group_name_H-M   'P 1'
#
loop_
_entity.id
_entity.type
_entity.pdbx_description
1 polymer ?
#
loop_
_entity_poly.entity_id
_entity_poly.type
_entity_poly.pdbx_seq_one_letter_code
_entity_poly.pdbx_strand_id
1 'polypeptide(L)'
;MSKITEAQEILKALGLQPAQQNEMSALTLLALCSIREDTPWAEATRTSQRLTKEIMAFVNENYKAEVPYAPNTRETFRRHVLHQFIQAGVTNYNPDDPTLPVNSPRAHYAITPEALEVVKAYGTDNWDSKSQQFAAEYRISHDKYAAERDLHRIPLVIEGNEYYLSPGEHNEVQAAVVEEFAPVFAPGGRLLYIGDTEDKNLYIDNCRLETLRLPVTEHSKLPDIIISDDKREWLFLVEVVTSRGPMSAKRVIELEELTKDCPYGIVYVTAFPNAKEFKKYIDEIAWETEVWLADTPAHMIHFNGDRFIGPRKKDVTIREKPPSRRWFLSRWICSPRL
;
A
#
# COMPACT_ATOMS: atom_id res chain seq x y z
N MET A 1 2.83 25.36 31.45
CA MET A 1 2.36 24.67 30.25
C MET A 1 2.56 23.18 30.48
N SER A 2 1.72 22.28 30.04
CA SER A 2 1.98 20.84 30.21
C SER A 2 3.10 20.36 29.26
N LYS A 3 3.81 19.32 29.62
CA LYS A 3 4.85 18.74 28.76
C LYS A 3 4.30 18.28 27.41
N ILE A 4 3.04 17.85 27.35
CA ILE A 4 2.36 17.49 26.11
C ILE A 4 2.24 18.71 25.19
N THR A 5 1.83 19.87 25.71
CA THR A 5 1.71 21.09 24.91
C THR A 5 3.09 21.58 24.42
N GLU A 6 4.10 21.54 25.28
CA GLU A 6 5.49 21.88 24.91
C GLU A 6 6.01 20.92 23.80
N ALA A 7 5.73 19.62 23.91
CA ALA A 7 6.08 18.63 22.88
C ALA A 7 5.38 18.91 21.56
N GLN A 8 4.12 19.37 21.57
CA GLN A 8 3.40 19.76 20.34
C GLN A 8 4.04 20.99 19.67
N GLU A 9 4.50 21.97 20.46
CA GLU A 9 5.25 23.11 19.94
C GLU A 9 6.59 22.67 19.30
N ILE A 10 7.29 21.74 19.95
CA ILE A 10 8.53 21.16 19.42
C ILE A 10 8.26 20.44 18.11
N LEU A 11 7.21 19.61 18.03
CA LEU A 11 6.84 18.91 16.78
C LEU A 11 6.53 19.87 15.64
N LYS A 12 5.86 20.99 15.96
CA LYS A 12 5.61 22.07 14.99
C LYS A 12 6.93 22.69 14.50
N ALA A 13 7.87 22.96 15.40
CA ALA A 13 9.16 23.54 15.05
C ALA A 13 10.06 22.55 14.27
N LEU A 14 9.93 21.26 14.51
CA LEU A 14 10.56 20.19 13.72
C LEU A 14 9.90 20.02 12.33
N GLY A 15 8.90 20.82 11.98
CA GLY A 15 8.29 20.85 10.64
C GLY A 15 7.21 19.81 10.38
N LEU A 16 6.68 19.13 11.40
CA LEU A 16 5.60 18.18 11.21
C LEU A 16 4.29 18.90 10.84
N GLN A 17 3.49 18.23 10.01
CA GLN A 17 2.18 18.76 9.60
C GLN A 17 1.20 18.85 10.78
N PRO A 18 0.18 19.71 10.74
CA PRO A 18 -0.79 19.86 11.84
C PRO A 18 -1.43 18.55 12.30
N ALA A 19 -1.70 17.63 11.38
CA ALA A 19 -2.25 16.31 11.69
C ALA A 19 -1.31 15.45 12.56
N GLN A 20 -0.01 15.67 12.51
CA GLN A 20 1.02 14.98 13.30
C GLN A 20 1.43 15.75 14.56
N GLN A 21 0.79 16.88 14.89
CA GLN A 21 1.00 17.65 16.12
C GLN A 21 -0.03 17.28 17.20
N ASN A 22 -0.62 16.09 17.11
CA ASN A 22 -1.63 15.59 18.04
C ASN A 22 -1.01 15.05 19.35
N GLU A 23 -1.85 14.75 20.35
CA GLU A 23 -1.43 14.25 21.66
C GLU A 23 -0.60 12.96 21.55
N MET A 24 -0.99 12.00 20.70
CA MET A 24 -0.26 10.74 20.55
C MET A 24 1.16 10.96 20.00
N SER A 25 1.33 11.89 19.09
CA SER A 25 2.63 12.29 18.56
C SER A 25 3.48 12.97 19.64
N ALA A 26 2.91 13.87 20.42
CA ALA A 26 3.58 14.52 21.55
C ALA A 26 4.06 13.49 22.59
N LEU A 27 3.19 12.56 22.99
CA LEU A 27 3.53 11.48 23.91
C LEU A 27 4.63 10.55 23.37
N THR A 28 4.64 10.31 22.07
CA THR A 28 5.69 9.52 21.41
C THR A 28 7.04 10.25 21.44
N LEU A 29 7.06 11.56 21.20
CA LEU A 29 8.28 12.37 21.32
C LEU A 29 8.83 12.36 22.75
N LEU A 30 7.95 12.56 23.75
CA LEU A 30 8.32 12.50 25.16
C LEU A 30 8.93 11.14 25.53
N ALA A 31 8.36 10.05 25.07
CA ALA A 31 8.90 8.72 25.28
C ALA A 31 10.27 8.54 24.62
N LEU A 32 10.42 8.91 23.34
CA LEU A 32 11.69 8.81 22.60
C LEU A 32 12.83 9.60 23.25
N CYS A 33 12.48 10.70 23.92
CA CYS A 33 13.42 11.56 24.64
C CYS A 33 13.56 11.21 26.13
N SER A 34 12.77 10.27 26.64
CA SER A 34 12.70 9.89 28.07
C SER A 34 12.33 11.06 28.99
N ILE A 35 11.47 11.97 28.53
CA ILE A 35 11.02 13.18 29.26
C ILE A 35 9.73 12.88 30.02
N ARG A 36 9.72 13.11 31.33
CA ARG A 36 8.55 13.10 32.22
C ARG A 36 8.06 14.51 32.46
N GLU A 37 6.92 14.66 33.17
CA GLU A 37 6.29 15.97 33.39
C GLU A 37 7.21 16.96 34.11
N ASP A 38 8.05 16.49 35.00
CA ASP A 38 9.00 17.27 35.78
C ASP A 38 10.42 17.37 35.18
N THR A 39 10.70 16.63 34.10
CA THR A 39 12.04 16.55 33.50
C THR A 39 12.31 17.79 32.62
N PRO A 40 13.41 18.53 32.81
CA PRO A 40 13.82 19.58 31.88
C PRO A 40 14.15 19.05 30.48
N TRP A 41 13.81 19.79 29.42
CA TRP A 41 14.14 19.42 28.06
C TRP A 41 15.63 19.23 27.78
N ALA A 42 16.47 19.96 28.50
CA ALA A 42 17.93 19.84 28.42
C ALA A 42 18.44 18.41 28.78
N GLU A 43 17.67 17.68 29.57
CA GLU A 43 17.98 16.31 30.01
C GLU A 43 17.48 15.25 29.02
N ALA A 44 16.90 15.62 27.87
CA ALA A 44 16.45 14.71 26.87
C ALA A 44 17.58 13.76 26.41
N THR A 45 17.28 12.48 26.30
CA THR A 45 18.26 11.43 25.96
C THR A 45 17.91 10.76 24.64
N ARG A 46 18.93 10.17 23.99
CA ARG A 46 18.77 9.34 22.81
C ARG A 46 19.07 7.89 23.17
N THR A 47 18.05 7.06 23.15
CA THR A 47 18.17 5.62 23.39
C THR A 47 17.38 4.86 22.34
N SER A 48 17.86 3.67 21.95
CA SER A 48 17.12 2.75 21.08
C SER A 48 15.97 2.11 21.85
N GLN A 49 14.72 2.31 21.39
CA GLN A 49 13.51 1.90 22.11
C GLN A 49 12.58 1.08 21.21
N ARG A 50 12.11 -0.06 21.71
CA ARG A 50 11.08 -0.88 21.06
C ARG A 50 9.70 -0.30 21.32
N LEU A 51 8.86 -0.31 20.28
CA LEU A 51 7.57 0.37 20.33
C LEU A 51 6.70 -0.07 21.53
N THR A 52 6.44 -1.37 21.67
CA THR A 52 5.51 -1.85 22.71
C THR A 52 6.15 -1.88 24.10
N LYS A 53 7.42 -2.31 24.19
CA LYS A 53 8.07 -2.59 25.47
C LYS A 53 8.63 -1.35 26.14
N GLU A 54 9.05 -0.36 25.35
CA GLU A 54 9.66 0.85 25.90
C GLU A 54 8.81 2.10 25.61
N ILE A 55 8.47 2.41 24.36
CA ILE A 55 7.74 3.65 24.02
C ILE A 55 6.32 3.64 24.60
N MET A 56 5.50 2.64 24.27
CA MET A 56 4.12 2.57 24.78
C MET A 56 4.08 2.36 26.29
N ALA A 57 5.00 1.57 26.86
CA ALA A 57 5.10 1.38 28.29
C ALA A 57 5.41 2.71 28.99
N PHE A 58 6.40 3.47 28.50
CA PHE A 58 6.74 4.80 29.06
C PHE A 58 5.53 5.75 29.02
N VAL A 59 4.81 5.80 27.89
CA VAL A 59 3.61 6.64 27.76
C VAL A 59 2.54 6.24 28.76
N ASN A 60 2.26 4.95 28.89
CA ASN A 60 1.23 4.44 29.79
C ASN A 60 1.59 4.72 31.28
N GLU A 61 2.84 4.52 31.64
CA GLU A 61 3.29 4.70 33.02
C GLU A 61 3.34 6.18 33.45
N ASN A 62 3.75 7.08 32.56
CA ASN A 62 4.02 8.46 32.95
C ASN A 62 2.92 9.47 32.56
N TYR A 63 2.08 9.14 31.55
CA TYR A 63 1.10 10.09 31.01
C TYR A 63 -0.32 9.54 30.86
N LYS A 64 -0.49 8.22 30.85
CA LYS A 64 -1.78 7.55 30.64
C LYS A 64 -2.06 6.49 31.71
N ALA A 65 -1.61 6.71 32.92
CA ALA A 65 -1.79 5.74 34.00
C ALA A 65 -3.27 5.40 34.30
N GLU A 66 -4.17 6.38 34.17
CA GLU A 66 -5.62 6.16 34.41
C GLU A 66 -6.30 5.42 33.27
N VAL A 67 -5.93 5.72 32.00
CA VAL A 67 -6.50 5.11 30.79
C VAL A 67 -5.37 4.75 29.84
N PRO A 68 -4.69 3.62 30.07
CA PRO A 68 -3.55 3.21 29.27
C PRO A 68 -3.96 2.79 27.85
N TYR A 69 -3.07 3.03 26.89
CA TYR A 69 -3.23 2.52 25.54
C TYR A 69 -3.18 0.98 25.51
N ALA A 70 -4.17 0.38 24.88
CA ALA A 70 -4.23 -1.06 24.71
C ALA A 70 -3.14 -1.57 23.72
N PRO A 71 -2.70 -2.85 23.84
CA PRO A 71 -1.64 -3.40 22.99
C PRO A 71 -1.90 -3.31 21.47
N ASN A 72 -3.16 -3.40 21.04
CA ASN A 72 -3.56 -3.27 19.63
C ASN A 72 -3.40 -1.83 19.07
N THR A 73 -3.28 -0.80 19.93
CA THR A 73 -2.96 0.58 19.52
C THR A 73 -1.54 0.68 18.94
N ARG A 74 -0.70 -0.34 19.09
CA ARG A 74 0.64 -0.41 18.52
C ARG A 74 0.69 -0.03 17.04
N GLU A 75 -0.24 -0.52 16.23
CA GLU A 75 -0.24 -0.22 14.79
C GLU A 75 -0.57 1.25 14.50
N THR A 76 -1.38 1.89 15.36
CA THR A 76 -1.65 3.33 15.26
C THR A 76 -0.36 4.13 15.53
N PHE A 77 0.36 3.82 16.62
CA PHE A 77 1.66 4.46 16.90
C PHE A 77 2.65 4.27 15.73
N ARG A 78 2.75 3.04 15.20
CA ARG A 78 3.68 2.72 14.12
C ARG A 78 3.35 3.48 12.84
N ARG A 79 2.09 3.42 12.38
CA ARG A 79 1.67 3.95 11.06
C ARG A 79 1.46 5.46 11.07
N HIS A 80 0.81 5.98 12.12
CA HIS A 80 0.37 7.36 12.15
C HIS A 80 1.32 8.31 12.89
N VAL A 81 2.29 7.78 13.64
CA VAL A 81 3.26 8.60 14.35
C VAL A 81 4.69 8.27 13.92
N LEU A 82 5.20 7.08 14.25
CA LEU A 82 6.63 6.77 14.03
C LEU A 82 7.03 6.78 12.56
N HIS A 83 6.16 6.31 11.67
CA HIS A 83 6.41 6.40 10.23
C HIS A 83 6.54 7.87 9.77
N GLN A 84 5.68 8.75 10.27
CA GLN A 84 5.74 10.18 9.98
C GLN A 84 7.01 10.82 10.57
N PHE A 85 7.40 10.43 11.77
CA PHE A 85 8.63 10.89 12.40
C PHE A 85 9.89 10.46 11.63
N ILE A 86 9.90 9.25 11.07
CA ILE A 86 10.99 8.79 10.19
C ILE A 86 11.04 9.66 8.93
N GLN A 87 9.90 9.87 8.29
CA GLN A 87 9.81 10.71 7.09
C GLN A 87 10.23 12.16 7.36
N ALA A 88 9.96 12.68 8.56
CA ALA A 88 10.34 14.01 8.99
C ALA A 88 11.79 14.10 9.52
N GLY A 89 12.58 13.05 9.47
CA GLY A 89 13.94 13.04 9.99
C GLY A 89 14.06 13.20 11.51
N VAL A 90 12.93 13.02 12.23
CA VAL A 90 12.89 13.13 13.70
C VAL A 90 13.36 11.85 14.37
N THR A 91 13.12 10.70 13.73
CA THR A 91 13.39 9.37 14.31
C THR A 91 14.05 8.46 13.30
N ASN A 92 15.06 7.70 13.72
CA ASN A 92 15.66 6.60 12.98
C ASN A 92 14.99 5.27 13.36
N TYR A 93 14.78 4.42 12.34
CA TYR A 93 14.33 3.04 12.47
C TYR A 93 15.54 2.10 12.44
N ASN A 94 15.69 1.24 13.45
CA ASN A 94 16.80 0.31 13.61
C ASN A 94 18.19 0.97 13.39
N PRO A 95 18.53 2.06 14.10
CA PRO A 95 19.74 2.85 13.80
C PRO A 95 21.06 2.09 13.95
N ASP A 96 21.09 1.04 14.75
CA ASP A 96 22.23 0.16 15.06
C ASP A 96 22.20 -1.16 14.28
N ASP A 97 21.07 -1.53 13.66
CA ASP A 97 20.96 -2.75 12.84
C ASP A 97 19.97 -2.53 11.67
N PRO A 98 20.37 -1.80 10.61
CA PRO A 98 19.51 -1.52 9.45
C PRO A 98 19.07 -2.77 8.68
N THR A 99 19.72 -3.92 8.92
CA THR A 99 19.42 -5.19 8.22
C THR A 99 18.28 -5.97 8.84
N LEU A 100 17.74 -5.53 9.97
CA LEU A 100 16.60 -6.18 10.60
C LEU A 100 15.38 -6.23 9.66
N PRO A 101 14.72 -7.38 9.53
CA PRO A 101 13.48 -7.49 8.77
C PRO A 101 12.43 -6.50 9.28
N VAL A 102 11.61 -5.95 8.37
CA VAL A 102 10.58 -4.93 8.66
C VAL A 102 9.62 -5.36 9.79
N ASN A 103 9.32 -6.65 9.90
CA ASN A 103 8.44 -7.20 10.94
C ASN A 103 9.19 -7.85 12.11
N SER A 104 10.48 -7.51 12.31
CA SER A 104 11.25 -8.07 13.41
C SER A 104 10.67 -7.67 14.77
N PRO A 105 10.53 -8.60 15.73
CA PRO A 105 10.15 -8.26 17.10
C PRO A 105 11.23 -7.45 17.84
N ARG A 106 12.43 -7.35 17.25
CA ARG A 106 13.56 -6.54 17.75
C ARG A 106 13.58 -5.14 17.16
N ALA A 107 12.67 -4.82 16.24
CA ALA A 107 12.56 -3.49 15.64
C ALA A 107 12.44 -2.40 16.72
N HIS A 108 13.23 -1.35 16.58
CA HIS A 108 13.36 -0.28 17.56
C HIS A 108 13.55 1.08 16.88
N TYR A 109 13.40 2.13 17.66
CA TYR A 109 13.41 3.52 17.19
C TYR A 109 14.30 4.34 18.11
N ALA A 110 14.95 5.36 17.57
CA ALA A 110 15.67 6.36 18.34
C ALA A 110 15.49 7.75 17.71
N ILE A 111 15.36 8.78 18.52
CA ILE A 111 15.39 10.16 18.03
C ILE A 111 16.70 10.42 17.29
N THR A 112 16.66 11.20 16.19
CA THR A 112 17.88 11.58 15.48
C THR A 112 18.74 12.53 16.33
N PRO A 113 20.06 12.56 16.16
CA PRO A 113 20.91 13.51 16.87
C PRO A 113 20.49 14.97 16.61
N GLU A 114 20.14 15.28 15.39
CA GLU A 114 19.74 16.61 14.92
C GLU A 114 18.43 17.06 15.59
N ALA A 115 17.41 16.21 15.60
CA ALA A 115 16.15 16.49 16.27
C ALA A 115 16.31 16.60 17.79
N LEU A 116 17.18 15.78 18.40
CA LEU A 116 17.48 15.86 19.83
C LEU A 116 18.08 17.22 20.23
N GLU A 117 18.96 17.78 19.40
CA GLU A 117 19.54 19.10 19.65
C GLU A 117 18.46 20.21 19.66
N VAL A 118 17.45 20.11 18.80
CA VAL A 118 16.29 21.01 18.82
C VAL A 118 15.48 20.82 20.11
N VAL A 119 15.19 19.56 20.45
CA VAL A 119 14.46 19.22 21.68
C VAL A 119 15.15 19.79 22.92
N LYS A 120 16.46 19.58 23.06
CA LYS A 120 17.25 20.11 24.22
C LYS A 120 17.29 21.63 24.30
N ALA A 121 17.19 22.29 23.15
CA ALA A 121 17.23 23.76 23.11
C ALA A 121 15.89 24.41 23.45
N TYR A 122 14.80 23.66 23.60
CA TYR A 122 13.48 24.22 23.89
C TYR A 122 13.51 25.11 25.17
N GLY A 123 12.97 26.32 25.04
CA GLY A 123 12.96 27.30 26.11
C GLY A 123 14.28 28.03 26.35
N THR A 124 15.30 27.85 25.49
CA THR A 124 16.56 28.60 25.51
C THR A 124 16.64 29.63 24.38
N ASP A 125 17.57 30.58 24.47
CA ASP A 125 17.80 31.60 23.44
C ASP A 125 18.21 31.00 22.07
N ASN A 126 18.70 29.77 22.06
CA ASN A 126 19.15 29.07 20.84
C ASN A 126 18.04 28.26 20.15
N TRP A 127 16.85 28.20 20.72
CA TRP A 127 15.74 27.38 20.22
C TRP A 127 15.36 27.70 18.78
N ASP A 128 15.11 28.99 18.49
CA ASP A 128 14.69 29.41 17.15
C ASP A 128 15.76 29.13 16.10
N SER A 129 17.05 29.38 16.45
CA SER A 129 18.15 29.09 15.53
C SER A 129 18.29 27.61 15.21
N LYS A 130 18.23 26.73 16.21
CA LYS A 130 18.33 25.28 16.02
C LYS A 130 17.12 24.71 15.28
N SER A 131 15.93 25.22 15.54
CA SER A 131 14.71 24.84 14.83
C SER A 131 14.77 25.21 13.35
N GLN A 132 15.26 26.41 13.01
CA GLN A 132 15.43 26.84 11.63
C GLN A 132 16.52 26.05 10.92
N GLN A 133 17.62 25.75 11.59
CA GLN A 133 18.69 24.92 11.03
C GLN A 133 18.17 23.51 10.70
N PHE A 134 17.50 22.86 11.65
CA PHE A 134 16.90 21.54 11.43
C PHE A 134 15.91 21.55 10.25
N ALA A 135 15.03 22.54 10.18
CA ALA A 135 14.06 22.67 9.12
C ALA A 135 14.73 22.88 7.73
N ALA A 136 15.84 23.62 7.69
CA ALA A 136 16.61 23.85 6.46
C ALA A 136 17.32 22.57 6.02
N GLU A 137 18.00 21.87 6.91
CA GLU A 137 18.69 20.60 6.64
C GLU A 137 17.70 19.49 6.25
N TYR A 138 16.55 19.42 6.92
CA TYR A 138 15.48 18.49 6.57
C TYR A 138 14.92 18.77 5.19
N ARG A 139 14.63 20.02 4.82
CA ARG A 139 14.17 20.39 3.47
C ARG A 139 15.17 19.94 2.40
N ILE A 140 16.46 20.20 2.60
CA ILE A 140 17.51 19.78 1.66
C ILE A 140 17.53 18.25 1.53
N SER A 141 17.44 17.53 2.64
CA SER A 141 17.39 16.07 2.62
C SER A 141 16.11 15.55 1.96
N HIS A 142 14.96 16.11 2.31
CA HIS A 142 13.67 15.75 1.74
C HIS A 142 13.63 16.00 0.23
N ASP A 143 14.12 17.15 -0.23
CA ASP A 143 14.19 17.48 -1.66
C ASP A 143 15.16 16.56 -2.40
N LYS A 144 16.27 16.18 -1.76
CA LYS A 144 17.20 15.19 -2.30
C LYS A 144 16.56 13.79 -2.40
N TYR A 145 15.87 13.33 -1.35
CA TYR A 145 15.15 12.05 -1.38
C TYR A 145 13.97 12.08 -2.35
N ALA A 146 13.27 13.18 -2.45
CA ALA A 146 12.22 13.36 -3.47
C ALA A 146 12.80 13.29 -4.89
N ALA A 147 13.91 13.96 -5.14
CA ALA A 147 14.59 13.89 -6.42
C ALA A 147 15.15 12.49 -6.72
N GLU A 148 15.73 11.80 -5.74
CA GLU A 148 16.15 10.40 -5.88
C GLU A 148 14.96 9.46 -6.14
N ARG A 149 13.81 9.68 -5.49
CA ARG A 149 12.57 8.93 -5.77
C ARG A 149 12.05 9.20 -7.17
N ASP A 150 12.07 10.44 -7.62
CA ASP A 150 11.65 10.81 -8.97
C ASP A 150 12.53 10.15 -10.05
N LEU A 151 13.83 9.95 -9.77
CA LEU A 151 14.75 9.19 -10.65
C LEU A 151 14.40 7.69 -10.71
N HIS A 152 13.70 7.15 -9.73
CA HIS A 152 13.30 5.73 -9.65
C HIS A 152 11.81 5.51 -9.99
N ARG A 153 11.10 6.52 -10.47
CA ARG A 153 9.73 6.34 -10.95
C ARG A 153 9.71 5.37 -12.14
N ILE A 154 8.67 4.54 -12.17
CA ILE A 154 8.48 3.55 -13.22
C ILE A 154 7.70 4.21 -14.35
N PRO A 155 8.31 4.41 -15.54
CA PRO A 155 7.61 4.99 -16.67
C PRO A 155 6.58 4.02 -17.23
N LEU A 156 5.45 4.55 -17.64
CA LEU A 156 4.34 3.80 -18.25
C LEU A 156 3.76 4.62 -19.39
N VAL A 157 3.62 4.04 -20.57
CA VAL A 157 3.04 4.71 -21.73
C VAL A 157 1.59 4.23 -21.91
N ILE A 158 0.63 5.16 -21.77
CA ILE A 158 -0.80 4.90 -21.94
C ILE A 158 -1.33 5.80 -23.07
N GLU A 159 -1.82 5.20 -24.14
CA GLU A 159 -2.36 5.91 -25.31
C GLU A 159 -1.41 6.99 -25.88
N GLY A 160 -0.09 6.73 -25.81
CA GLY A 160 0.94 7.63 -26.32
C GLY A 160 1.35 8.76 -25.37
N ASN A 161 0.77 8.83 -24.16
CA ASN A 161 1.16 9.74 -23.10
C ASN A 161 2.01 9.02 -22.06
N GLU A 162 3.01 9.72 -21.51
CA GLU A 162 3.85 9.19 -20.44
C GLU A 162 3.22 9.45 -19.07
N TYR A 163 3.18 8.41 -18.27
CA TYR A 163 2.80 8.41 -16.86
C TYR A 163 3.94 7.82 -16.04
N TYR A 164 3.95 8.08 -14.75
CA TYR A 164 5.03 7.62 -13.87
C TYR A 164 4.46 7.06 -12.58
N LEU A 165 4.58 5.75 -12.39
CA LEU A 165 4.25 5.09 -11.13
C LEU A 165 5.32 5.37 -10.09
N SER A 166 4.94 5.44 -8.83
CA SER A 166 5.86 5.53 -7.69
C SER A 166 6.76 4.29 -7.61
N PRO A 167 7.99 4.41 -7.09
CA PRO A 167 8.86 3.25 -6.92
C PRO A 167 8.28 2.21 -5.97
N GLY A 168 8.46 0.93 -6.29
CA GLY A 168 8.11 -0.18 -5.41
C GLY A 168 7.60 -1.41 -6.15
N GLU A 169 7.81 -2.58 -5.55
CA GLU A 169 7.49 -3.90 -6.15
C GLU A 169 6.03 -4.00 -6.60
N HIS A 170 5.08 -3.38 -5.87
CA HIS A 170 3.67 -3.36 -6.27
C HIS A 170 3.49 -2.66 -7.62
N ASN A 171 4.05 -1.48 -7.77
CA ASN A 171 3.95 -0.68 -8.99
C ASN A 171 4.77 -1.26 -10.15
N GLU A 172 5.87 -1.98 -9.87
CA GLU A 172 6.60 -2.76 -10.87
C GLU A 172 5.71 -3.86 -11.46
N VAL A 173 4.96 -4.57 -10.63
CA VAL A 173 3.99 -5.59 -11.10
C VAL A 173 2.82 -4.93 -11.85
N GLN A 174 2.35 -3.75 -11.41
CA GLN A 174 1.33 -3.00 -12.15
C GLN A 174 1.82 -2.61 -13.56
N ALA A 175 3.04 -2.12 -13.68
CA ALA A 175 3.64 -1.81 -14.98
C ALA A 175 3.72 -3.08 -15.85
N ALA A 176 4.19 -4.20 -15.30
CA ALA A 176 4.25 -5.48 -16.00
C ALA A 176 2.86 -5.97 -16.44
N VAL A 177 1.80 -5.72 -15.67
CA VAL A 177 0.43 -6.03 -16.10
C VAL A 177 0.06 -5.24 -17.36
N VAL A 178 0.41 -3.98 -17.44
CA VAL A 178 0.09 -3.15 -18.62
C VAL A 178 0.98 -3.54 -19.82
N GLU A 179 2.27 -3.75 -19.59
CA GLU A 179 3.26 -3.94 -20.65
C GLU A 179 3.39 -5.40 -21.14
N GLU A 180 3.14 -6.38 -20.27
CA GLU A 180 3.37 -7.80 -20.57
C GLU A 180 2.07 -8.63 -20.55
N PHE A 181 1.23 -8.49 -19.50
CA PHE A 181 -0.03 -9.22 -19.41
C PHE A 181 -1.03 -8.75 -20.48
N ALA A 182 -1.27 -7.43 -20.59
CA ALA A 182 -2.29 -6.90 -21.46
C ALA A 182 -2.06 -7.26 -22.95
N PRO A 183 -0.85 -7.16 -23.52
CA PRO A 183 -0.61 -7.57 -24.91
C PRO A 183 -0.88 -9.06 -25.19
N VAL A 184 -0.68 -9.94 -24.19
CA VAL A 184 -0.84 -11.39 -24.34
C VAL A 184 -2.29 -11.82 -24.12
N PHE A 185 -2.91 -11.35 -23.03
CA PHE A 185 -4.22 -11.85 -22.58
C PHE A 185 -5.39 -10.94 -22.96
N ALA A 186 -5.12 -9.67 -23.23
CA ALA A 186 -6.08 -8.68 -23.74
C ALA A 186 -5.54 -7.97 -25.00
N PRO A 187 -5.20 -8.68 -26.09
CA PRO A 187 -4.55 -8.09 -27.26
C PRO A 187 -5.43 -7.01 -27.90
N GLY A 188 -4.91 -5.76 -27.94
CA GLY A 188 -5.67 -4.60 -28.37
C GLY A 188 -6.64 -4.06 -27.32
N GLY A 189 -6.54 -4.57 -26.10
CA GLY A 189 -7.28 -4.05 -24.94
C GLY A 189 -6.89 -2.63 -24.58
N ARG A 190 -7.82 -1.95 -23.92
CA ARG A 190 -7.67 -0.56 -23.46
C ARG A 190 -7.58 -0.50 -21.95
N LEU A 191 -6.59 0.17 -21.42
CA LEU A 191 -6.51 0.47 -20.00
C LEU A 191 -7.59 1.49 -19.66
N LEU A 192 -8.40 1.21 -18.65
CA LEU A 192 -9.45 2.09 -18.19
C LEU A 192 -9.13 2.75 -16.85
N TYR A 193 -8.35 2.05 -16.02
CA TYR A 193 -7.96 2.53 -14.71
C TYR A 193 -6.65 1.89 -14.28
N ILE A 194 -5.80 2.68 -13.67
CA ILE A 194 -4.66 2.24 -12.86
C ILE A 194 -4.47 3.21 -11.70
N GLY A 195 -4.44 2.66 -10.49
CA GLY A 195 -4.14 3.40 -9.27
C GLY A 195 -2.67 3.24 -8.88
N ASP A 196 -2.02 4.31 -8.47
CA ASP A 196 -0.69 4.28 -7.87
C ASP A 196 -0.77 4.26 -6.34
N THR A 197 0.30 3.82 -5.68
CA THR A 197 0.39 3.82 -4.21
C THR A 197 0.36 5.23 -3.61
N GLU A 198 0.78 6.25 -4.35
CA GLU A 198 0.78 7.67 -3.96
C GLU A 198 -0.42 8.41 -4.55
N ASP A 199 -0.77 8.13 -5.82
CA ASP A 199 -1.92 8.71 -6.52
C ASP A 199 -2.91 7.62 -6.93
N LYS A 200 -3.97 7.46 -6.15
CA LYS A 200 -4.99 6.43 -6.38
C LYS A 200 -5.66 6.53 -7.76
N ASN A 201 -5.58 7.66 -8.42
CA ASN A 201 -6.19 7.90 -9.72
C ASN A 201 -5.15 8.31 -10.76
N LEU A 202 -4.01 7.63 -10.83
CA LEU A 202 -2.94 7.95 -11.77
C LEU A 202 -3.44 8.06 -13.21
N TYR A 203 -4.28 7.12 -13.63
CA TYR A 203 -4.98 7.18 -14.91
C TYR A 203 -6.40 6.64 -14.77
N ILE A 204 -7.36 7.35 -15.35
CA ILE A 204 -8.76 6.97 -15.36
C ILE A 204 -9.47 7.44 -16.64
N ASP A 205 -10.06 6.52 -17.38
CA ASP A 205 -10.92 6.79 -18.53
C ASP A 205 -12.39 6.85 -18.08
N ASN A 206 -12.80 7.99 -17.50
CA ASN A 206 -14.15 8.18 -17.01
C ASN A 206 -15.21 7.93 -18.07
N CYS A 207 -14.99 8.41 -19.30
CA CYS A 207 -15.96 8.27 -20.40
C CYS A 207 -16.24 6.79 -20.71
N ARG A 208 -15.19 5.97 -20.74
CA ARG A 208 -15.33 4.55 -21.02
C ARG A 208 -15.93 3.79 -19.85
N LEU A 209 -15.51 4.12 -18.60
CA LEU A 209 -16.09 3.53 -17.39
C LEU A 209 -17.60 3.81 -17.28
N GLU A 210 -18.05 5.03 -17.57
CA GLU A 210 -19.47 5.37 -17.63
C GLU A 210 -20.20 4.58 -18.72
N THR A 211 -19.60 4.45 -19.92
CA THR A 211 -20.19 3.66 -21.02
C THR A 211 -20.38 2.20 -20.60
N LEU A 212 -19.46 1.65 -19.83
CA LEU A 212 -19.53 0.28 -19.29
C LEU A 212 -20.35 0.19 -17.99
N ARG A 213 -20.98 1.28 -17.56
CA ARG A 213 -21.81 1.38 -16.35
C ARG A 213 -21.06 0.99 -15.08
N LEU A 214 -19.79 1.36 -15.00
CA LEU A 214 -18.99 1.17 -13.82
C LEU A 214 -19.05 2.44 -12.96
N PRO A 215 -19.69 2.41 -11.78
CA PRO A 215 -19.79 3.57 -10.92
C PRO A 215 -18.44 3.85 -10.27
N VAL A 216 -17.76 4.93 -10.66
CA VAL A 216 -16.54 5.39 -10.02
C VAL A 216 -16.90 6.56 -9.12
N THR A 217 -16.82 6.34 -7.81
CA THR A 217 -17.02 7.36 -6.78
C THR A 217 -15.79 7.41 -5.88
N GLU A 218 -15.61 8.48 -5.12
CA GLU A 218 -14.50 8.63 -4.15
C GLU A 218 -14.42 7.48 -3.14
N HIS A 219 -15.51 6.73 -2.93
CA HIS A 219 -15.61 5.61 -2.02
C HIS A 219 -15.61 4.24 -2.71
N SER A 220 -15.53 4.23 -4.06
CA SER A 220 -15.48 2.96 -4.79
C SER A 220 -14.19 2.21 -4.49
N LYS A 221 -14.33 0.94 -4.13
CA LYS A 221 -13.20 0.04 -3.94
C LYS A 221 -12.81 -0.54 -5.30
N LEU A 222 -12.19 0.28 -6.16
CA LEU A 222 -11.69 -0.18 -7.45
C LEU A 222 -10.61 -1.23 -7.27
N PRO A 223 -10.42 -2.15 -8.24
CA PRO A 223 -9.22 -2.98 -8.32
C PRO A 223 -8.01 -2.11 -8.68
N ASP A 224 -6.80 -2.65 -8.55
CA ASP A 224 -5.58 -1.91 -8.87
C ASP A 224 -5.52 -1.51 -10.35
N ILE A 225 -6.03 -2.38 -11.25
CA ILE A 225 -6.06 -2.13 -12.70
C ILE A 225 -7.37 -2.63 -13.31
N ILE A 226 -7.92 -1.87 -14.27
CA ILE A 226 -9.07 -2.24 -15.10
C ILE A 226 -8.68 -2.15 -16.58
N ILE A 227 -8.84 -3.24 -17.32
CA ILE A 227 -8.57 -3.31 -18.77
C ILE A 227 -9.82 -3.82 -19.50
N SER A 228 -10.26 -3.14 -20.56
CA SER A 228 -11.31 -3.64 -21.44
C SER A 228 -10.71 -4.28 -22.69
N ASP A 229 -11.31 -5.39 -23.14
CA ASP A 229 -11.15 -5.93 -24.48
C ASP A 229 -12.48 -5.81 -25.20
N ASP A 230 -12.62 -4.75 -25.95
CA ASP A 230 -13.87 -4.40 -26.63
C ASP A 230 -14.23 -5.41 -27.72
N LYS A 231 -13.26 -6.07 -28.30
CA LYS A 231 -13.48 -7.08 -29.34
C LYS A 231 -14.11 -8.37 -28.81
N ARG A 232 -13.75 -8.77 -27.58
CA ARG A 232 -14.29 -9.94 -26.90
C ARG A 232 -15.43 -9.61 -25.96
N GLU A 233 -15.66 -8.30 -25.70
CA GLU A 233 -16.54 -7.76 -24.67
C GLU A 233 -16.19 -8.30 -23.29
N TRP A 234 -14.89 -8.26 -22.96
CA TRP A 234 -14.35 -8.68 -21.67
C TRP A 234 -13.79 -7.50 -20.88
N LEU A 235 -13.97 -7.56 -19.58
CA LEU A 235 -13.40 -6.62 -18.62
C LEU A 235 -12.50 -7.39 -17.65
N PHE A 236 -11.22 -7.08 -17.67
CA PHE A 236 -10.24 -7.62 -16.73
C PHE A 236 -10.15 -6.71 -15.50
N LEU A 237 -10.37 -7.30 -14.34
CA LEU A 237 -10.20 -6.66 -13.04
C LEU A 237 -8.99 -7.30 -12.38
N VAL A 238 -7.91 -6.54 -12.20
CA VAL A 238 -6.63 -7.07 -11.74
C VAL A 238 -6.30 -6.52 -10.37
N GLU A 239 -6.02 -7.40 -9.42
CA GLU A 239 -5.44 -7.09 -8.10
C GLU A 239 -3.98 -7.50 -8.09
N VAL A 240 -3.11 -6.60 -7.70
CA VAL A 240 -1.68 -6.83 -7.58
C VAL A 240 -1.31 -7.16 -6.14
N VAL A 241 -0.63 -8.26 -5.92
CA VAL A 241 -0.32 -8.76 -4.58
C VAL A 241 1.18 -8.83 -4.34
N THR A 242 1.66 -7.95 -3.48
CA THR A 242 3.02 -7.97 -2.91
C THR A 242 2.98 -8.03 -1.39
N SER A 243 1.97 -7.41 -0.75
CA SER A 243 1.86 -7.33 0.71
C SER A 243 0.42 -7.35 1.23
N ARG A 244 -0.58 -7.33 0.36
CA ARG A 244 -2.02 -7.38 0.70
C ARG A 244 -2.66 -8.57 -0.01
N GLY A 245 -3.85 -8.94 0.45
CA GLY A 245 -4.53 -10.15 0.01
C GLY A 245 -4.91 -10.17 -1.47
N PRO A 246 -5.03 -11.38 -2.04
CA PRO A 246 -5.36 -11.59 -3.45
C PRO A 246 -6.85 -11.39 -3.73
N MET A 247 -7.27 -11.73 -4.96
CA MET A 247 -8.67 -11.87 -5.36
C MET A 247 -9.35 -12.98 -4.54
N SER A 248 -9.73 -12.63 -3.32
CA SER A 248 -10.43 -13.54 -2.39
C SER A 248 -11.92 -13.62 -2.72
N ALA A 249 -12.64 -14.64 -2.21
CA ALA A 249 -14.08 -14.76 -2.38
C ALA A 249 -14.86 -13.50 -1.93
N LYS A 250 -14.41 -12.85 -0.85
CA LYS A 250 -14.98 -11.57 -0.41
C LYS A 250 -14.73 -10.46 -1.44
N ARG A 251 -13.52 -10.42 -2.01
CA ARG A 251 -13.16 -9.40 -2.99
C ARG A 251 -13.93 -9.59 -4.30
N VAL A 252 -14.13 -10.82 -4.73
CA VAL A 252 -14.98 -11.13 -5.89
C VAL A 252 -16.39 -10.59 -5.69
N ILE A 253 -17.02 -10.85 -4.53
CA ILE A 253 -18.37 -10.30 -4.22
C ILE A 253 -18.40 -8.77 -4.26
N GLU A 254 -17.38 -8.10 -3.72
CA GLU A 254 -17.28 -6.63 -3.78
C GLU A 254 -17.18 -6.12 -5.24
N LEU A 255 -16.43 -6.82 -6.09
CA LEU A 255 -16.28 -6.48 -7.50
C LEU A 255 -17.49 -6.87 -8.35
N GLU A 256 -18.20 -7.96 -8.02
CA GLU A 256 -19.48 -8.33 -8.65
C GLU A 256 -20.53 -7.23 -8.43
N GLU A 257 -20.60 -6.66 -7.22
CA GLU A 257 -21.52 -5.54 -6.96
C GLU A 257 -21.11 -4.28 -7.75
N LEU A 258 -19.80 -4.00 -7.89
CA LEU A 258 -19.28 -2.90 -8.69
C LEU A 258 -19.65 -3.08 -10.18
N THR A 259 -19.61 -4.29 -10.69
CA THR A 259 -19.77 -4.61 -12.11
C THR A 259 -21.14 -5.16 -12.48
N LYS A 260 -22.12 -5.14 -11.56
CA LYS A 260 -23.45 -5.76 -11.76
C LYS A 260 -24.20 -5.30 -13.00
N ASP A 261 -24.03 -4.03 -13.38
CA ASP A 261 -24.66 -3.42 -14.54
C ASP A 261 -23.76 -3.39 -15.78
N CYS A 262 -22.53 -3.90 -15.67
CA CYS A 262 -21.57 -3.94 -16.78
C CYS A 262 -22.03 -4.93 -17.86
N PRO A 263 -22.08 -4.53 -19.13
CA PRO A 263 -22.50 -5.44 -20.22
C PRO A 263 -21.43 -6.46 -20.61
N TYR A 264 -20.18 -6.27 -20.15
CA TYR A 264 -19.05 -7.14 -20.49
C TYR A 264 -18.92 -8.34 -19.56
N GLY A 265 -18.34 -9.42 -20.05
CA GLY A 265 -17.93 -10.56 -19.23
C GLY A 265 -16.74 -10.17 -18.34
N ILE A 266 -16.82 -10.50 -17.04
CA ILE A 266 -15.79 -10.12 -16.06
C ILE A 266 -14.76 -11.24 -15.94
N VAL A 267 -13.48 -10.87 -15.97
CA VAL A 267 -12.34 -11.75 -15.71
C VAL A 267 -11.60 -11.20 -14.49
N TYR A 268 -11.59 -11.99 -13.42
CA TYR A 268 -10.88 -11.64 -12.17
C TYR A 268 -9.48 -12.19 -12.21
N VAL A 269 -8.48 -11.33 -12.00
CA VAL A 269 -7.06 -11.69 -12.08
C VAL A 269 -6.35 -11.27 -10.81
N THR A 270 -5.54 -12.16 -10.25
CA THR A 270 -4.54 -11.82 -9.23
C THR A 270 -3.17 -11.84 -9.88
N ALA A 271 -2.44 -10.72 -9.85
CA ALA A 271 -1.10 -10.60 -10.36
C ALA A 271 -0.07 -10.64 -9.21
N PHE A 272 0.91 -11.53 -9.32
CA PHE A 272 2.01 -11.68 -8.37
C PHE A 272 3.34 -11.39 -9.05
N PRO A 273 4.36 -10.91 -8.33
CA PRO A 273 5.69 -10.73 -8.89
C PRO A 273 6.33 -12.08 -9.31
N ASN A 274 6.08 -13.14 -8.54
CA ASN A 274 6.69 -14.46 -8.75
C ASN A 274 5.95 -15.59 -8.02
N ALA A 275 6.34 -16.84 -8.32
CA ALA A 275 5.76 -18.03 -7.72
C ALA A 275 6.00 -18.15 -6.20
N LYS A 276 7.04 -17.51 -5.65
CA LYS A 276 7.31 -17.52 -4.20
C LYS A 276 6.26 -16.71 -3.46
N GLU A 277 5.88 -15.56 -4.01
CA GLU A 277 4.85 -14.71 -3.43
C GLU A 277 3.47 -15.35 -3.56
N PHE A 278 3.13 -15.89 -4.74
CA PHE A 278 1.91 -16.64 -4.98
C PHE A 278 1.66 -17.76 -3.96
N LYS A 279 2.70 -18.55 -3.61
CA LYS A 279 2.58 -19.64 -2.64
C LYS A 279 2.12 -19.20 -1.23
N LYS A 280 2.31 -17.95 -0.87
CA LYS A 280 1.89 -17.43 0.44
C LYS A 280 0.38 -17.23 0.53
N TYR A 281 -0.28 -17.04 -0.61
CA TYR A 281 -1.68 -16.64 -0.70
C TYR A 281 -2.58 -17.66 -1.39
N ILE A 282 -2.04 -18.81 -1.77
CA ILE A 282 -2.78 -19.82 -2.57
C ILE A 282 -4.11 -20.24 -1.93
N ASP A 283 -4.16 -20.29 -0.59
CA ASP A 283 -5.36 -20.69 0.17
C ASP A 283 -6.43 -19.60 0.22
N GLU A 284 -6.07 -18.35 -0.13
CA GLU A 284 -6.97 -17.19 -0.08
C GLU A 284 -7.59 -16.87 -1.45
N ILE A 285 -7.06 -17.45 -2.53
CA ILE A 285 -7.49 -17.17 -3.90
C ILE A 285 -8.86 -17.81 -4.15
N ALA A 286 -9.79 -17.00 -4.65
CA ALA A 286 -11.13 -17.48 -4.99
C ALA A 286 -11.12 -18.42 -6.18
N TRP A 287 -12.00 -19.43 -6.16
CA TRP A 287 -12.29 -20.24 -7.33
C TRP A 287 -12.92 -19.40 -8.46
N GLU A 288 -12.74 -19.85 -9.67
CA GLU A 288 -13.21 -19.19 -10.91
C GLU A 288 -12.55 -17.82 -11.15
N THR A 289 -11.29 -17.67 -10.69
CA THR A 289 -10.42 -16.54 -10.96
C THR A 289 -9.12 -17.00 -11.62
N GLU A 290 -8.34 -16.05 -12.10
CA GLU A 290 -7.09 -16.26 -12.81
C GLU A 290 -5.91 -15.77 -11.97
N VAL A 291 -4.76 -16.43 -12.09
CA VAL A 291 -3.51 -15.98 -11.46
C VAL A 291 -2.45 -15.80 -12.52
N TRP A 292 -1.81 -14.64 -12.50
CA TRP A 292 -0.71 -14.30 -13.38
C TRP A 292 0.56 -14.00 -12.57
N LEU A 293 1.70 -14.43 -13.11
CA LEU A 293 3.02 -14.23 -12.49
C LEU A 293 3.88 -13.39 -13.43
N ALA A 294 4.41 -12.27 -12.92
CA ALA A 294 5.24 -11.37 -13.72
C ALA A 294 6.57 -12.01 -14.16
N ASP A 295 7.12 -12.93 -13.37
CA ASP A 295 8.34 -13.69 -13.74
C ASP A 295 8.12 -14.75 -14.84
N THR A 296 6.86 -15.05 -15.20
CA THR A 296 6.49 -15.99 -16.28
C THR A 296 5.32 -15.44 -17.10
N PRO A 297 5.49 -14.27 -17.75
CA PRO A 297 4.39 -13.44 -18.26
C PRO A 297 3.56 -14.08 -19.37
N ALA A 298 4.09 -15.07 -20.09
CA ALA A 298 3.39 -15.78 -21.17
C ALA A 298 2.36 -16.81 -20.68
N HIS A 299 2.29 -17.08 -19.37
CA HIS A 299 1.48 -18.15 -18.80
C HIS A 299 0.46 -17.63 -17.79
N MET A 300 -0.63 -18.37 -17.65
CA MET A 300 -1.69 -18.10 -16.69
C MET A 300 -2.04 -19.36 -15.92
N ILE A 301 -2.28 -19.24 -14.63
CA ILE A 301 -2.81 -20.30 -13.78
C ILE A 301 -4.31 -20.09 -13.65
N HIS A 302 -5.10 -21.09 -14.03
CA HIS A 302 -6.56 -21.04 -13.97
C HIS A 302 -7.07 -21.73 -12.71
N PHE A 303 -7.71 -21.00 -11.81
CA PHE A 303 -8.43 -21.56 -10.66
C PHE A 303 -9.86 -21.99 -11.03
N ASN A 304 -10.06 -22.44 -12.25
CA ASN A 304 -11.32 -22.91 -12.81
C ASN A 304 -11.34 -24.43 -12.76
N GLY A 305 -11.58 -25.00 -11.59
CA GLY A 305 -11.60 -26.45 -11.41
C GLY A 305 -12.65 -27.13 -12.26
N ASP A 306 -12.28 -28.23 -12.92
CA ASP A 306 -13.23 -29.14 -13.53
C ASP A 306 -14.11 -29.76 -12.45
N ARG A 307 -15.43 -29.60 -12.56
CA ARG A 307 -16.40 -30.18 -11.61
C ARG A 307 -16.54 -31.69 -11.71
N PHE A 308 -15.86 -32.31 -12.66
CA PHE A 308 -15.85 -33.75 -12.82
C PHE A 308 -14.99 -34.43 -11.74
N ILE A 309 -15.60 -35.33 -10.99
CA ILE A 309 -14.93 -36.17 -10.00
C ILE A 309 -14.94 -37.60 -10.50
N GLY A 310 -13.77 -38.13 -10.84
CA GLY A 310 -13.62 -39.53 -11.27
C GLY A 310 -12.34 -39.80 -12.08
N PRO A 311 -12.03 -41.05 -12.38
CA PRO A 311 -10.85 -41.38 -13.14
C PRO A 311 -11.00 -40.90 -14.59
N ARG A 312 -10.01 -40.18 -15.11
CA ARG A 312 -9.97 -39.75 -16.50
C ARG A 312 -9.61 -40.96 -17.37
N LYS A 313 -10.36 -41.18 -18.46
CA LYS A 313 -10.02 -42.23 -19.44
C LYS A 313 -8.70 -41.87 -20.13
N LYS A 314 -7.83 -42.86 -20.35
CA LYS A 314 -6.51 -42.67 -20.97
C LYS A 314 -6.55 -42.05 -22.39
N ASP A 315 -7.70 -42.16 -23.09
CA ASP A 315 -7.88 -41.75 -24.48
C ASP A 315 -8.58 -40.38 -24.63
N VAL A 316 -8.85 -39.65 -23.54
CA VAL A 316 -9.39 -38.28 -23.64
C VAL A 316 -8.23 -37.38 -24.05
N THR A 317 -8.11 -37.19 -25.35
CA THR A 317 -7.22 -36.16 -25.91
C THR A 317 -7.64 -34.80 -25.31
N ILE A 318 -6.66 -34.06 -24.84
CA ILE A 318 -6.74 -32.70 -24.22
C ILE A 318 -7.47 -31.66 -25.13
N ARG A 319 -8.14 -32.09 -26.18
CA ARG A 319 -8.85 -31.23 -27.15
C ARG A 319 -10.31 -30.96 -26.82
N GLU A 320 -10.92 -31.67 -25.87
CA GLU A 320 -12.26 -31.31 -25.40
C GLU A 320 -12.14 -30.27 -24.32
N LYS A 321 -12.63 -29.08 -24.61
CA LYS A 321 -12.70 -27.97 -23.64
C LYS A 321 -13.38 -28.45 -22.37
N PRO A 322 -12.82 -28.16 -21.17
CA PRO A 322 -13.48 -28.49 -19.92
C PRO A 322 -14.88 -27.86 -19.89
N PRO A 323 -15.86 -28.50 -19.26
CA PRO A 323 -17.25 -28.02 -19.21
C PRO A 323 -17.41 -26.62 -18.61
N SER A 324 -16.47 -26.19 -17.79
CA SER A 324 -16.43 -24.82 -17.21
C SER A 324 -16.39 -23.71 -18.28
N ARG A 325 -15.83 -23.98 -19.48
CA ARG A 325 -15.88 -23.01 -20.58
C ARG A 325 -17.27 -22.88 -21.23
N ARG A 326 -18.16 -23.85 -21.06
CA ARG A 326 -19.54 -23.74 -21.53
C ARG A 326 -20.37 -22.75 -20.70
N TRP A 327 -19.99 -22.52 -19.44
CA TRP A 327 -20.65 -21.53 -18.61
C TRP A 327 -20.41 -20.11 -19.09
N PHE A 328 -19.21 -19.80 -19.53
CA PHE A 328 -18.90 -18.50 -20.13
C PHE A 328 -19.58 -18.30 -21.51
N LEU A 329 -19.77 -19.38 -22.29
CA LEU A 329 -20.38 -19.30 -23.61
C LEU A 329 -21.91 -19.36 -23.61
N SER A 330 -22.54 -19.96 -22.59
CA SER A 330 -24.02 -20.08 -22.55
C SER A 330 -24.74 -18.81 -22.14
N ARG A 331 -24.04 -17.83 -21.55
CA ARG A 331 -24.59 -16.49 -21.37
C ARG A 331 -24.50 -15.59 -22.61
N TRP A 332 -23.82 -16.05 -23.67
CA TRP A 332 -23.52 -15.27 -24.87
C TRP A 332 -24.33 -15.65 -26.11
N ILE A 333 -25.23 -16.65 -25.99
CA ILE A 333 -26.13 -16.99 -27.09
C ILE A 333 -27.54 -16.47 -26.74
N CYS A 334 -27.69 -15.15 -26.70
CA CYS A 334 -28.93 -14.52 -27.15
C CYS A 334 -28.76 -14.24 -28.66
N SER A 335 -29.19 -15.16 -29.49
CA SER A 335 -29.34 -14.90 -30.90
C SER A 335 -30.30 -13.73 -31.14
N PRO A 336 -29.98 -12.82 -32.04
CA PRO A 336 -31.02 -11.97 -32.60
C PRO A 336 -31.85 -12.86 -33.55
N ARG A 337 -33.08 -13.12 -33.22
CA ARG A 337 -34.05 -13.50 -34.22
C ARG A 337 -34.62 -12.22 -34.83
N LEU A 338 -34.39 -12.11 -36.14
CA LEU A 338 -35.16 -11.42 -37.20
C LEU A 338 -35.74 -10.04 -36.85
#